data_3168f4a02a5e12f4a585971de06f150d
#
_entry.id   3168f4a02a5e12f4a585971de06f150d
#
_cell.length_a   1.000
_cell.length_b   1.000
_cell.length_c   1.000
_cell.angle_alpha   90.00
_cell.angle_beta   90.00
_cell.angle_gamma   90.00
#
_symmetry.space_group_name_H-M   'P 1'
#
loop_
_entity.id
_entity.type
_entity.pdbx_description
1 polymer ?
#
loop_
_entity_poly.entity_id
_entity_poly.type
_entity_poly.pdbx_seq_one_letter_code
_entity_poly.pdbx_strand_id
1 'polypeptide(L)'
;MAKLTLPPFPPSPKNWTLKDRQLNDFAIRSFRNVADADYIAARLAYRAQLPVQFLWASQQALEKYLKFILFLERIKIEKLAHELAPALRAIEDAGLVLDLTKSTQRFIKEIDRTGRFRYMEVSFVVWWHWIISLDRAVWELRRFCTSEQHPRSLKLVDGEIAPRYRVDSGYLEKVLDDKQNAAREYLLWHNGFFGKRRRRVTVRGTFIAVNSPLFNHPELVDQLAGLAFIPKDVAKAYRELATDKKKKKR
;
A
#
# COMPACT_ATOMS: atom_id res chain seq x y z
N MET A 1 1.82 28.29 -3.08
CA MET A 1 1.67 26.82 -3.09
C MET A 1 1.01 26.43 -4.40
N ALA A 2 1.74 25.76 -5.30
CA ALA A 2 1.19 25.31 -6.57
C ALA A 2 0.05 24.32 -6.29
N LYS A 3 -1.14 24.59 -6.88
CA LYS A 3 -2.19 23.57 -6.96
C LYS A 3 -1.58 22.36 -7.66
N LEU A 4 -1.53 21.20 -6.99
CA LEU A 4 -1.24 19.94 -7.64
C LEU A 4 -2.38 19.68 -8.63
N THR A 5 -2.24 20.18 -9.84
CA THR A 5 -3.08 19.80 -10.97
C THR A 5 -2.64 18.38 -11.33
N LEU A 6 -3.49 17.41 -11.03
CA LEU A 6 -3.29 16.04 -11.45
C LEU A 6 -3.29 16.00 -12.99
N PRO A 7 -2.37 15.26 -13.62
CA PRO A 7 -2.40 15.07 -15.06
C PRO A 7 -3.75 14.44 -15.46
N PRO A 8 -4.28 14.76 -16.65
CA PRO A 8 -5.48 14.12 -17.14
C PRO A 8 -5.26 12.61 -17.23
N PHE A 9 -6.26 11.85 -16.79
CA PHE A 9 -6.24 10.39 -16.95
C PHE A 9 -6.19 10.03 -18.44
N PRO A 10 -5.54 8.90 -18.81
CA PRO A 10 -5.68 8.39 -20.15
C PRO A 10 -7.18 8.16 -20.44
N PRO A 11 -7.64 8.53 -21.63
CA PRO A 11 -9.05 8.40 -21.98
C PRO A 11 -9.46 6.92 -21.86
N SER A 12 -10.50 6.67 -21.06
CA SER A 12 -11.11 5.33 -21.03
C SER A 12 -11.50 4.93 -22.44
N PRO A 13 -11.23 3.69 -22.88
CA PRO A 13 -11.79 3.20 -24.13
C PRO A 13 -13.31 3.37 -24.08
N LYS A 14 -13.84 4.12 -25.03
CA LYS A 14 -15.28 4.51 -25.04
C LYS A 14 -16.24 3.32 -25.15
N ASN A 15 -15.73 2.11 -25.44
CA ASN A 15 -16.53 0.93 -25.75
C ASN A 15 -16.10 -0.31 -24.94
N TRP A 16 -16.30 -0.27 -23.64
CA TRP A 16 -16.14 -1.46 -22.80
C TRP A 16 -17.21 -2.50 -23.13
N THR A 17 -16.80 -3.73 -23.43
CA THR A 17 -17.71 -4.87 -23.58
C THR A 17 -18.32 -5.25 -22.22
N LEU A 18 -19.36 -6.05 -22.23
CA LEU A 18 -19.93 -6.61 -20.99
C LEU A 18 -18.88 -7.36 -20.17
N LYS A 19 -18.04 -8.15 -20.84
CA LYS A 19 -16.94 -8.89 -20.21
C LYS A 19 -15.94 -7.96 -19.54
N ASP A 20 -15.57 -6.86 -20.18
CA ASP A 20 -14.66 -5.88 -19.60
C ASP A 20 -15.24 -5.23 -18.34
N ARG A 21 -16.53 -4.92 -18.36
CA ARG A 21 -17.24 -4.37 -17.20
C ARG A 21 -17.24 -5.34 -16.02
N GLN A 22 -17.50 -6.64 -16.28
CA GLN A 22 -17.45 -7.67 -15.25
C GLN A 22 -16.04 -7.83 -14.66
N LEU A 23 -15.01 -7.83 -15.50
CA LEU A 23 -13.61 -7.88 -15.06
C LEU A 23 -13.24 -6.65 -14.22
N ASN A 24 -13.70 -5.46 -14.62
CA ASN A 24 -13.44 -4.24 -13.86
C ASN A 24 -14.19 -4.25 -12.51
N ASP A 25 -15.44 -4.74 -12.44
CA ASP A 25 -16.14 -4.90 -11.16
C ASP A 25 -15.42 -5.88 -10.23
N PHE A 26 -14.90 -6.98 -10.78
CA PHE A 26 -14.05 -7.91 -10.03
C PHE A 26 -12.83 -7.19 -9.47
N ALA A 27 -12.10 -6.42 -10.28
CA ALA A 27 -10.93 -5.69 -9.83
C ALA A 27 -11.26 -4.67 -8.72
N ILE A 28 -12.37 -3.95 -8.87
CA ILE A 28 -12.86 -3.00 -7.86
C ILE A 28 -13.07 -3.70 -6.51
N ARG A 29 -13.74 -4.84 -6.50
CA ARG A 29 -14.07 -5.56 -5.26
C ARG A 29 -12.86 -6.26 -4.67
N SER A 30 -12.05 -6.92 -5.51
CA SER A 30 -10.95 -7.78 -5.06
C SER A 30 -9.68 -7.01 -4.75
N PHE A 31 -9.44 -5.87 -5.40
CA PHE A 31 -8.20 -5.11 -5.21
C PHE A 31 -8.46 -3.72 -4.61
N ARG A 32 -9.17 -2.82 -5.28
CA ARG A 32 -9.31 -1.43 -4.83
C ARG A 32 -9.97 -1.31 -3.45
N ASN A 33 -11.16 -1.92 -3.28
CA ASN A 33 -11.89 -1.80 -2.03
C ASN A 33 -11.16 -2.51 -0.86
N VAL A 34 -10.45 -3.60 -1.16
CA VAL A 34 -9.62 -4.29 -0.17
C VAL A 34 -8.38 -3.45 0.16
N ALA A 35 -7.75 -2.81 -0.83
CA ALA A 35 -6.66 -1.86 -0.61
C ALA A 35 -7.08 -0.67 0.28
N ASP A 36 -8.29 -0.13 0.03
CA ASP A 36 -8.88 0.92 0.85
C ASP A 36 -9.03 0.47 2.32
N ALA A 37 -9.47 -0.77 2.55
CA ALA A 37 -9.60 -1.34 3.91
C ALA A 37 -8.24 -1.56 4.57
N ASP A 38 -7.26 -2.09 3.84
CA ASP A 38 -5.89 -2.26 4.35
C ASP A 38 -5.23 -0.92 4.68
N TYR A 39 -5.49 0.12 3.89
CA TYR A 39 -5.03 1.47 4.20
C TYR A 39 -5.60 1.98 5.53
N ILE A 40 -6.90 1.81 5.77
CA ILE A 40 -7.52 2.17 7.05
C ILE A 40 -6.93 1.35 8.18
N ALA A 41 -6.74 0.04 7.99
CA ALA A 41 -6.11 -0.84 8.96
C ALA A 41 -4.67 -0.41 9.29
N ALA A 42 -3.89 0.00 8.28
CA ALA A 42 -2.56 0.56 8.50
C ALA A 42 -2.60 1.82 9.37
N ARG A 43 -3.51 2.75 9.10
CA ARG A 43 -3.66 3.96 9.91
C ARG A 43 -4.08 3.65 11.35
N LEU A 44 -5.01 2.70 11.53
CA LEU A 44 -5.40 2.20 12.85
C LEU A 44 -4.19 1.62 13.60
N ALA A 45 -3.43 0.73 12.94
CA ALA A 45 -2.25 0.11 13.52
C ALA A 45 -1.19 1.15 13.90
N TYR A 46 -0.96 2.16 13.06
CA TYR A 46 -0.04 3.25 13.38
C TYR A 46 -0.49 4.03 14.63
N ARG A 47 -1.77 4.42 14.70
CA ARG A 47 -2.34 5.13 15.85
C ARG A 47 -2.27 4.29 17.13
N ALA A 48 -2.46 2.98 17.01
CA ALA A 48 -2.36 2.02 18.12
C ALA A 48 -0.92 1.62 18.47
N GLN A 49 0.10 2.20 17.82
CA GLN A 49 1.52 1.90 18.02
C GLN A 49 1.90 0.43 17.74
N LEU A 50 1.29 -0.16 16.71
CA LEU A 50 1.53 -1.52 16.25
C LEU A 50 2.40 -1.51 14.97
N PRO A 51 3.75 -1.38 15.09
CA PRO A 51 4.62 -1.12 13.95
C PRO A 51 4.62 -2.24 12.90
N VAL A 52 4.58 -3.49 13.31
CA VAL A 52 4.57 -4.65 12.39
C VAL A 52 3.28 -4.65 11.55
N GLN A 53 2.15 -4.47 12.21
CA GLN A 53 0.84 -4.43 11.57
C GLN A 53 0.70 -3.22 10.66
N PHE A 54 1.26 -2.07 11.06
CA PHE A 54 1.31 -0.88 10.20
C PHE A 54 2.08 -1.17 8.90
N LEU A 55 3.27 -1.74 9.00
CA LEU A 55 4.09 -2.04 7.83
C LEU A 55 3.41 -3.04 6.89
N TRP A 56 2.88 -4.11 7.48
CA TRP A 56 2.21 -5.14 6.69
C TRP A 56 0.96 -4.61 5.99
N ALA A 57 0.07 -3.95 6.72
CA ALA A 57 -1.15 -3.39 6.14
C ALA A 57 -0.82 -2.30 5.09
N SER A 58 0.24 -1.50 5.31
CA SER A 58 0.72 -0.54 4.32
C SER A 58 1.19 -1.22 3.03
N GLN A 59 1.97 -2.29 3.14
CA GLN A 59 2.42 -3.07 1.99
C GLN A 59 1.24 -3.66 1.23
N GLN A 60 0.28 -4.28 1.94
CA GLN A 60 -0.92 -4.88 1.35
C GLN A 60 -1.78 -3.85 0.62
N ALA A 61 -1.94 -2.65 1.19
CA ALA A 61 -2.68 -1.57 0.54
C ALA A 61 -2.02 -1.15 -0.78
N LEU A 62 -0.72 -0.86 -0.75
CA LEU A 62 0.03 -0.42 -1.94
C LEU A 62 0.09 -1.51 -3.01
N GLU A 63 0.34 -2.76 -2.62
CA GLU A 63 0.33 -3.92 -3.52
C GLU A 63 -0.99 -4.04 -4.27
N LYS A 64 -2.11 -3.98 -3.55
CA LYS A 64 -3.42 -4.14 -4.16
C LYS A 64 -3.81 -2.98 -5.07
N TYR A 65 -3.40 -1.73 -4.77
CA TYR A 65 -3.58 -0.63 -5.71
C TYR A 65 -2.77 -0.84 -7.00
N LEU A 66 -1.52 -1.27 -6.90
CA LEU A 66 -0.70 -1.58 -8.08
C LEU A 66 -1.30 -2.74 -8.89
N LYS A 67 -1.73 -3.82 -8.22
CA LYS A 67 -2.40 -4.94 -8.88
C LYS A 67 -3.72 -4.53 -9.54
N PHE A 68 -4.47 -3.62 -8.92
CA PHE A 68 -5.66 -3.05 -9.53
C PHE A 68 -5.34 -2.37 -10.86
N ILE A 69 -4.34 -1.49 -10.87
CA ILE A 69 -3.92 -0.75 -12.07
C ILE A 69 -3.51 -1.74 -13.18
N LEU A 70 -2.65 -2.70 -12.86
CA LEU A 70 -2.21 -3.73 -13.81
C LEU A 70 -3.39 -4.55 -14.36
N PHE A 71 -4.32 -4.94 -13.50
CA PHE A 71 -5.48 -5.73 -13.90
C PHE A 71 -6.40 -4.98 -14.86
N LEU A 72 -6.58 -3.66 -14.65
CA LEU A 72 -7.36 -2.83 -15.55
C LEU A 72 -6.74 -2.76 -16.95
N GLU A 73 -5.44 -2.73 -17.02
CA GLU A 73 -4.67 -2.77 -18.28
C GLU A 73 -4.52 -4.20 -18.84
N ARG A 74 -5.20 -5.20 -18.24
CA ARG A 74 -5.15 -6.61 -18.63
C ARG A 74 -3.75 -7.22 -18.57
N ILE A 75 -2.88 -6.68 -17.72
CA ILE A 75 -1.56 -7.21 -17.46
C ILE A 75 -1.68 -8.35 -16.44
N LYS A 76 -1.00 -9.47 -16.72
CA LYS A 76 -1.02 -10.65 -15.85
C LYS A 76 -0.34 -10.36 -14.51
N ILE A 77 -1.06 -10.58 -13.42
CA ILE A 77 -0.60 -10.34 -12.05
C ILE A 77 -0.25 -11.62 -11.27
N GLU A 78 -0.53 -12.79 -11.84
CA GLU A 78 -0.35 -14.10 -11.17
C GLU A 78 1.09 -14.39 -10.73
N LYS A 79 2.08 -13.88 -11.47
CA LYS A 79 3.52 -14.06 -11.20
C LYS A 79 4.09 -12.95 -10.32
N LEU A 80 3.31 -11.94 -9.99
CA LEU A 80 3.73 -10.88 -9.10
C LEU A 80 3.54 -11.37 -7.67
N ALA A 81 4.63 -11.73 -7.00
CA ALA A 81 4.66 -12.01 -5.58
C ALA A 81 4.19 -10.78 -4.75
N HIS A 82 4.33 -10.85 -3.45
CA HIS A 82 3.96 -9.73 -2.55
C HIS A 82 4.99 -8.59 -2.56
N GLU A 83 5.67 -8.37 -3.69
CA GLU A 83 6.70 -7.35 -3.86
C GLU A 83 6.17 -6.18 -4.69
N LEU A 84 6.43 -4.96 -4.23
CA LEU A 84 5.93 -3.74 -4.87
C LEU A 84 6.79 -3.34 -6.08
N ALA A 85 8.10 -3.58 -6.02
CA ALA A 85 9.02 -3.19 -7.08
C ALA A 85 8.77 -3.92 -8.41
N PRO A 86 8.51 -5.24 -8.45
CA PRO A 86 8.10 -5.91 -9.69
C PRO A 86 6.78 -5.38 -10.26
N ALA A 87 5.81 -5.06 -9.40
CA ALA A 87 4.53 -4.51 -9.85
C ALA A 87 4.70 -3.12 -10.49
N LEU A 88 5.54 -2.25 -9.90
CA LEU A 88 5.87 -0.95 -10.49
C LEU A 88 6.56 -1.09 -11.83
N ARG A 89 7.56 -1.97 -11.94
CA ARG A 89 8.23 -2.24 -13.22
C ARG A 89 7.26 -2.73 -14.28
N ALA A 90 6.36 -3.64 -13.95
CA ALA A 90 5.36 -4.14 -14.91
C ALA A 90 4.43 -3.02 -15.43
N ILE A 91 4.14 -2.00 -14.61
CA ILE A 91 3.38 -0.81 -15.02
C ILE A 91 4.21 0.04 -15.99
N GLU A 92 5.49 0.27 -15.67
CA GLU A 92 6.42 1.04 -16.50
C GLU A 92 6.67 0.33 -17.85
N ASP A 93 6.90 -0.98 -17.82
CA ASP A 93 7.12 -1.82 -19.03
C ASP A 93 5.89 -1.82 -19.97
N ALA A 94 4.69 -1.64 -19.40
CA ALA A 94 3.46 -1.46 -20.16
C ALA A 94 3.28 -0.04 -20.73
N GLY A 95 4.24 0.85 -20.53
CA GLY A 95 4.19 2.23 -20.99
C GLY A 95 3.28 3.14 -20.16
N LEU A 96 2.87 2.71 -18.98
CA LEU A 96 2.04 3.52 -18.08
C LEU A 96 2.89 4.40 -17.19
N VAL A 97 2.58 5.69 -17.13
CA VAL A 97 3.27 6.67 -16.29
C VAL A 97 2.40 7.04 -15.09
N LEU A 98 2.80 6.59 -13.90
CA LEU A 98 2.07 6.91 -12.67
C LEU A 98 2.40 8.31 -12.10
N ASP A 99 3.41 8.99 -12.62
CA ASP A 99 3.85 10.32 -12.15
C ASP A 99 3.88 10.42 -10.60
N LEU A 100 4.55 9.44 -9.98
CA LEU A 100 4.70 9.38 -8.54
C LEU A 100 5.81 10.35 -8.08
N THR A 101 5.56 11.08 -7.01
CA THR A 101 6.59 11.94 -6.42
C THR A 101 7.78 11.13 -5.94
N LYS A 102 8.99 11.74 -5.94
CA LYS A 102 10.21 11.08 -5.42
C LYS A 102 10.05 10.58 -3.97
N SER A 103 9.26 11.28 -3.15
CA SER A 103 8.97 10.85 -1.78
C SER A 103 8.10 9.60 -1.73
N THR A 104 7.10 9.48 -2.59
CA THR A 104 6.28 8.28 -2.73
C THR A 104 7.10 7.09 -3.23
N GLN A 105 7.92 7.29 -4.26
CA GLN A 105 8.80 6.24 -4.77
C GLN A 105 9.77 5.70 -3.69
N ARG A 106 10.37 6.61 -2.89
CA ARG A 106 11.22 6.21 -1.75
C ARG A 106 10.43 5.44 -0.71
N PHE A 107 9.25 5.91 -0.35
CA PHE A 107 8.41 5.25 0.65
C PHE A 107 7.99 3.85 0.18
N ILE A 108 7.59 3.68 -1.08
CA ILE A 108 7.25 2.37 -1.64
C ILE A 108 8.46 1.41 -1.53
N LYS A 109 9.67 1.87 -1.85
CA LYS A 109 10.89 1.06 -1.70
C LYS A 109 11.15 0.65 -0.24
N GLU A 110 10.94 1.58 0.71
CA GLU A 110 11.10 1.27 2.14
C GLU A 110 10.05 0.27 2.63
N ILE A 111 8.79 0.42 2.23
CA ILE A 111 7.73 -0.54 2.57
C ILE A 111 7.99 -1.90 1.91
N ASP A 112 8.44 -1.92 0.65
CA ASP A 112 8.79 -3.17 -0.04
C ASP A 112 9.91 -3.93 0.67
N ARG A 113 10.90 -3.18 1.19
CA ARG A 113 12.01 -3.75 1.95
C ARG A 113 11.59 -4.25 3.33
N THR A 114 10.75 -3.51 4.05
CA THR A 114 10.45 -3.74 5.47
C THR A 114 9.15 -4.49 5.71
N GLY A 115 8.15 -4.36 4.84
CA GLY A 115 6.83 -4.97 5.01
C GLY A 115 6.83 -6.51 4.97
N ARG A 116 7.91 -7.12 4.47
CA ARG A 116 8.11 -8.58 4.46
C ARG A 116 8.54 -9.16 5.82
N PHE A 117 8.98 -8.32 6.76
CA PHE A 117 9.41 -8.77 8.10
C PHE A 117 8.23 -8.98 9.06
N ARG A 118 7.34 -9.91 8.69
CA ARG A 118 6.08 -10.15 9.40
C ARG A 118 6.28 -10.73 10.79
N TYR A 119 7.37 -11.45 11.01
CA TYR A 119 7.66 -12.16 12.24
C TYR A 119 8.77 -11.52 13.06
N MET A 120 9.07 -10.27 12.81
CA MET A 120 10.13 -9.55 13.54
C MET A 120 11.51 -10.21 13.44
N GLU A 121 11.83 -10.84 12.32
CA GLU A 121 13.13 -11.46 12.07
C GLU A 121 14.28 -10.47 12.16
N VAL A 122 13.97 -9.18 11.95
CA VAL A 122 14.91 -8.07 12.02
C VAL A 122 14.34 -6.93 12.84
N SER A 123 15.23 -6.17 13.47
CA SER A 123 14.86 -4.90 14.08
C SER A 123 14.70 -3.81 13.02
N PHE A 124 13.67 -3.00 13.15
CA PHE A 124 13.42 -1.89 12.26
C PHE A 124 12.82 -0.68 12.99
N VAL A 125 12.86 0.47 12.33
CA VAL A 125 12.30 1.72 12.84
C VAL A 125 11.17 2.18 11.95
N VAL A 126 10.02 2.48 12.55
CA VAL A 126 8.91 3.15 11.88
C VAL A 126 8.98 4.63 12.22
N TRP A 127 9.36 5.44 11.24
CA TRP A 127 9.51 6.86 11.43
C TRP A 127 8.18 7.57 11.55
N TRP A 128 8.13 8.64 12.34
CA TRP A 128 6.92 9.43 12.56
C TRP A 128 6.25 9.94 11.27
N HIS A 129 7.04 10.22 10.23
CA HIS A 129 6.52 10.71 8.95
C HIS A 129 5.97 9.60 8.03
N TRP A 130 6.11 8.33 8.38
CA TRP A 130 5.67 7.23 7.51
C TRP A 130 4.16 7.16 7.34
N ILE A 131 3.38 7.57 8.34
CA ILE A 131 1.93 7.71 8.17
C ILE A 131 1.58 8.76 7.11
N ILE A 132 2.30 9.88 7.08
CA ILE A 132 2.10 10.95 6.10
C ILE A 132 2.55 10.47 4.71
N SER A 133 3.65 9.71 4.65
CA SER A 133 4.15 9.12 3.41
C SER A 133 3.21 8.07 2.85
N LEU A 134 2.58 7.25 3.72
CA LEU A 134 1.53 6.31 3.33
C LEU A 134 0.32 7.06 2.77
N ASP A 135 -0.17 8.09 3.46
CA ASP A 135 -1.31 8.89 3.01
C ASP A 135 -1.06 9.48 1.62
N ARG A 136 0.16 9.98 1.38
CA ARG A 136 0.58 10.51 0.08
C ARG A 136 0.62 9.41 -0.97
N ALA A 137 1.25 8.29 -0.67
CA ALA A 137 1.38 7.18 -1.60
C ALA A 137 0.00 6.63 -2.01
N VAL A 138 -0.90 6.46 -1.04
CA VAL A 138 -2.28 6.05 -1.32
C VAL A 138 -3.01 7.11 -2.15
N TRP A 139 -2.86 8.40 -1.83
CA TRP A 139 -3.45 9.47 -2.63
C TRP A 139 -2.96 9.46 -4.08
N GLU A 140 -1.65 9.30 -4.29
CA GLU A 140 -1.05 9.29 -5.63
C GLU A 140 -1.41 8.05 -6.44
N LEU A 141 -1.43 6.86 -5.84
CA LEU A 141 -1.81 5.62 -6.54
C LEU A 141 -3.32 5.52 -6.78
N ARG A 142 -4.12 5.88 -5.77
CA ARG A 142 -5.56 5.71 -5.82
C ARG A 142 -6.23 6.58 -6.88
N ARG A 143 -5.62 7.69 -7.29
CA ARG A 143 -6.13 8.50 -8.40
C ARG A 143 -6.21 7.73 -9.71
N PHE A 144 -5.35 6.72 -9.92
CA PHE A 144 -5.42 5.79 -11.04
C PHE A 144 -6.45 4.67 -10.85
N CYS A 145 -7.02 4.58 -9.65
CA CYS A 145 -8.04 3.61 -9.29
C CYS A 145 -9.45 4.21 -9.27
N THR A 146 -9.69 5.31 -9.94
CA THR A 146 -10.98 6.00 -9.92
C THR A 146 -12.01 5.28 -10.76
N SER A 147 -13.22 5.52 -10.40
CA SER A 147 -14.41 4.87 -10.91
C SER A 147 -14.97 5.49 -12.19
N GLU A 148 -14.57 6.67 -12.54
CA GLU A 148 -15.02 7.35 -13.77
C GLU A 148 -14.54 6.62 -15.02
N GLN A 149 -13.45 5.88 -14.89
CA GLN A 149 -12.91 5.06 -15.97
C GLN A 149 -13.54 3.67 -16.07
N HIS A 150 -14.35 3.26 -15.08
CA HIS A 150 -14.84 1.91 -14.97
C HIS A 150 -16.35 1.92 -14.65
N PRO A 151 -17.18 1.57 -15.63
CA PRO A 151 -18.62 1.47 -15.43
C PRO A 151 -18.95 0.41 -14.39
N ARG A 152 -19.84 0.75 -13.48
CA ARG A 152 -20.13 0.03 -12.27
C ARG A 152 -21.38 -0.78 -12.30
N SER A 153 -21.40 -1.72 -11.37
CA SER A 153 -22.50 -2.58 -10.98
C SER A 153 -23.57 -2.74 -12.07
N LEU A 154 -23.48 -3.84 -12.76
CA LEU A 154 -24.55 -4.34 -13.59
C LEU A 154 -25.70 -4.71 -12.64
N LYS A 155 -26.85 -4.03 -12.74
CA LYS A 155 -28.11 -4.53 -12.19
C LYS A 155 -28.87 -5.22 -13.31
N LEU A 156 -29.27 -6.45 -13.06
CA LEU A 156 -30.28 -7.10 -13.87
C LEU A 156 -31.61 -6.36 -13.62
N VAL A 157 -32.17 -5.78 -14.66
CA VAL A 157 -33.53 -5.27 -14.68
C VAL A 157 -34.22 -6.05 -15.80
N ASP A 158 -35.24 -6.82 -15.47
CA ASP A 158 -36.02 -7.65 -16.39
C ASP A 158 -35.18 -8.60 -17.28
N GLY A 159 -34.13 -9.20 -16.71
CA GLY A 159 -33.23 -10.11 -17.42
C GLY A 159 -32.20 -9.44 -18.32
N GLU A 160 -32.25 -8.13 -18.50
CA GLU A 160 -31.24 -7.35 -19.22
C GLU A 160 -30.29 -6.62 -18.27
N ILE A 161 -29.01 -6.58 -18.67
CA ILE A 161 -27.98 -5.90 -17.92
C ILE A 161 -27.99 -4.43 -18.34
N ALA A 162 -28.68 -3.59 -17.58
CA ALA A 162 -28.66 -2.15 -17.81
C ALA A 162 -27.44 -1.50 -17.15
N PRO A 163 -26.62 -0.73 -17.89
CA PRO A 163 -25.53 0.03 -17.31
C PRO A 163 -26.11 1.19 -16.47
N ARG A 164 -26.14 1.03 -15.15
CA ARG A 164 -26.35 2.18 -14.27
C ARG A 164 -25.01 2.81 -13.96
N TYR A 165 -24.74 3.92 -14.60
CA TYR A 165 -23.63 4.82 -14.27
C TYR A 165 -23.89 5.49 -12.90
N ARG A 166 -23.73 4.77 -11.84
CA ARG A 166 -23.62 5.38 -10.53
C ARG A 166 -22.14 5.63 -10.29
N VAL A 167 -21.80 6.87 -9.93
CA VAL A 167 -20.48 7.16 -9.36
C VAL A 167 -20.33 6.30 -8.12
N ASP A 168 -19.68 5.11 -8.20
CA ASP A 168 -19.45 4.27 -7.03
C ASP A 168 -18.41 4.99 -6.21
N SER A 169 -18.86 5.67 -5.20
CA SER A 169 -17.99 6.08 -4.14
C SER A 169 -17.25 4.82 -3.69
N GLY A 170 -15.92 4.77 -3.88
CA GLY A 170 -15.10 3.67 -3.39
C GLY A 170 -15.29 3.47 -1.90
N TYR A 171 -14.67 2.45 -1.34
CA TYR A 171 -14.83 2.17 0.08
C TYR A 171 -14.38 3.35 0.96
N LEU A 172 -13.30 4.06 0.58
CA LEU A 172 -12.84 5.26 1.32
C LEU A 172 -13.88 6.40 1.29
N GLU A 173 -14.52 6.65 0.15
CA GLU A 173 -15.55 7.68 0.04
C GLU A 173 -16.77 7.34 0.91
N LYS A 174 -17.19 6.08 0.94
CA LYS A 174 -18.28 5.61 1.82
C LYS A 174 -17.93 5.85 3.30
N VAL A 175 -16.69 5.52 3.69
CA VAL A 175 -16.22 5.77 5.07
C VAL A 175 -16.15 7.27 5.38
N LEU A 176 -15.74 8.10 4.42
CA LEU A 176 -15.68 9.56 4.61
C LEU A 176 -17.05 10.21 4.72
N ASP A 177 -18.03 9.72 3.98
CA ASP A 177 -19.38 10.29 3.91
C ASP A 177 -20.26 9.84 5.07
N ASP A 178 -20.04 8.63 5.57
CA ASP A 178 -20.76 8.11 6.75
C ASP A 178 -20.15 8.62 8.06
N LYS A 179 -20.84 9.56 8.69
CA LYS A 179 -20.38 10.16 9.95
C LYS A 179 -20.39 9.19 11.13
N GLN A 180 -21.17 8.12 11.05
CA GLN A 180 -21.28 7.10 12.11
C GLN A 180 -20.28 5.96 11.94
N ASN A 181 -19.59 5.91 10.80
CA ASN A 181 -18.61 4.87 10.53
C ASN A 181 -17.38 5.03 11.42
N ALA A 182 -17.11 4.07 12.28
CA ALA A 182 -15.97 4.09 13.20
C ALA A 182 -14.62 4.23 12.47
N ALA A 183 -14.49 3.65 11.28
CA ALA A 183 -13.26 3.75 10.48
C ALA A 183 -12.96 5.18 10.02
N ARG A 184 -13.98 6.05 9.94
CA ARG A 184 -13.83 7.45 9.54
C ARG A 184 -12.92 8.23 10.48
N GLU A 185 -12.96 7.97 11.77
CA GLU A 185 -12.10 8.62 12.75
C GLU A 185 -10.62 8.31 12.45
N TYR A 186 -10.29 7.05 12.20
CA TYR A 186 -8.92 6.63 11.87
C TYR A 186 -8.46 7.18 10.53
N LEU A 187 -9.35 7.23 9.54
CA LEU A 187 -9.05 7.77 8.22
C LEU A 187 -8.75 9.28 8.28
N LEU A 188 -9.47 10.04 9.08
CA LEU A 188 -9.31 11.48 9.20
C LEU A 188 -8.25 11.92 10.22
N TRP A 189 -7.85 11.03 11.13
CA TRP A 189 -6.86 11.35 12.16
C TRP A 189 -5.54 11.80 11.54
N HIS A 190 -5.17 13.07 11.71
CA HIS A 190 -3.94 13.66 11.16
C HIS A 190 -3.73 13.40 9.65
N ASN A 191 -4.79 13.21 8.88
CA ASN A 191 -4.70 13.00 7.44
C ASN A 191 -4.72 14.33 6.68
N GLY A 192 -3.67 14.61 5.92
CA GLY A 192 -3.54 15.83 5.12
C GLY A 192 -4.08 15.70 3.69
N PHE A 193 -4.44 14.50 3.25
CA PHE A 193 -4.83 14.19 1.86
C PHE A 193 -6.31 13.88 1.72
N PHE A 194 -6.92 13.22 2.71
CA PHE A 194 -8.31 12.83 2.71
C PHE A 194 -9.10 13.69 3.69
N GLY A 195 -10.29 14.13 3.28
CA GLY A 195 -11.17 14.99 4.08
C GLY A 195 -11.26 16.43 3.57
N LYS A 196 -12.25 17.16 4.09
CA LYS A 196 -12.61 18.51 3.60
C LYS A 196 -11.65 19.63 4.01
N ARG A 197 -10.77 19.40 4.97
CA ARG A 197 -9.84 20.43 5.46
C ARG A 197 -8.42 19.89 5.51
N ARG A 198 -7.52 20.53 4.76
CA ARG A 198 -6.08 20.37 4.93
C ARG A 198 -5.71 20.90 6.32
N ARG A 199 -5.51 20.02 7.27
CA ARG A 199 -4.95 20.38 8.58
C ARG A 199 -3.45 20.27 8.50
N ARG A 200 -2.75 21.17 9.22
CA ARG A 200 -1.31 21.04 9.42
C ARG A 200 -1.10 19.77 10.23
N VAL A 201 -0.51 18.74 9.59
CA VAL A 201 -0.30 17.46 10.25
C VAL A 201 0.97 17.54 11.06
N THR A 202 0.85 17.39 12.38
CA THR A 202 2.01 17.24 13.26
C THR A 202 1.83 15.89 13.96
N VAL A 203 2.54 14.89 13.46
CA VAL A 203 2.63 13.58 14.11
C VAL A 203 3.95 13.50 14.82
N ARG A 204 3.93 13.20 16.11
CA ARG A 204 5.13 12.99 16.93
C ARG A 204 5.21 11.52 17.31
N GLY A 205 6.40 11.02 17.39
CA GLY A 205 6.68 9.67 17.84
C GLY A 205 7.32 8.81 16.75
N THR A 206 8.36 8.12 17.14
CA THR A 206 9.04 7.13 16.32
C THR A 206 8.90 5.80 17.03
N PHE A 207 8.45 4.77 16.33
CA PHE A 207 8.32 3.45 16.89
C PHE A 207 9.54 2.63 16.50
N ILE A 208 10.12 1.96 17.48
CA ILE A 208 11.24 1.06 17.28
C ILE A 208 10.73 -0.34 17.56
N ALA A 209 10.77 -1.19 16.55
CA ALA A 209 10.51 -2.61 16.68
C ALA A 209 11.86 -3.32 16.78
N VAL A 210 12.12 -3.93 17.92
CA VAL A 210 13.43 -4.53 18.22
C VAL A 210 13.27 -6.02 18.45
N ASN A 211 14.01 -6.82 17.67
CA ASN A 211 14.30 -8.21 17.99
C ASN A 211 15.59 -8.26 18.81
N SER A 212 15.45 -8.08 20.12
CA SER A 212 16.61 -7.96 21.01
C SER A 212 17.54 -9.17 20.99
N PRO A 213 17.06 -10.43 20.97
CA PRO A 213 17.93 -11.61 20.88
C PRO A 213 18.86 -11.57 19.67
N LEU A 214 18.33 -11.35 18.47
CA LEU A 214 19.15 -11.32 17.25
C LEU A 214 20.01 -10.04 17.17
N PHE A 215 19.50 -8.90 17.64
CA PHE A 215 20.27 -7.67 17.67
C PHE A 215 21.45 -7.74 18.64
N ASN A 216 21.25 -8.33 19.81
CA ASN A 216 22.28 -8.51 20.82
C ASN A 216 23.25 -9.64 20.49
N HIS A 217 22.75 -10.69 19.86
CA HIS A 217 23.46 -11.91 19.50
C HIS A 217 23.39 -12.18 17.99
N PRO A 218 23.99 -11.30 17.15
CA PRO A 218 23.92 -11.44 15.69
C PRO A 218 24.56 -12.74 15.17
N GLU A 219 25.42 -13.38 15.95
CA GLU A 219 26.02 -14.69 15.68
C GLU A 219 25.00 -15.84 15.60
N LEU A 220 23.79 -15.65 16.15
CA LEU A 220 22.71 -16.64 16.09
C LEU A 220 22.04 -16.72 14.72
N VAL A 221 22.34 -15.79 13.80
CA VAL A 221 21.63 -15.68 12.51
C VAL A 221 21.70 -16.96 11.69
N ASP A 222 22.82 -17.67 11.71
CA ASP A 222 22.98 -18.91 10.93
C ASP A 222 22.16 -20.08 11.50
N GLN A 223 22.05 -20.16 12.82
CA GLN A 223 21.21 -21.14 13.49
C GLN A 223 19.72 -20.84 13.24
N LEU A 224 19.34 -19.58 13.33
CA LEU A 224 17.97 -19.14 13.09
C LEU A 224 17.56 -19.31 11.62
N ALA A 225 18.47 -19.09 10.67
CA ALA A 225 18.20 -19.29 9.24
C ALA A 225 17.92 -20.77 8.89
N GLY A 226 18.35 -21.72 9.72
CA GLY A 226 18.00 -23.13 9.60
C GLY A 226 16.62 -23.48 10.17
N LEU A 227 16.04 -22.62 10.99
CA LEU A 227 14.77 -22.85 11.70
C LEU A 227 13.63 -21.93 11.21
N ALA A 228 13.96 -20.74 10.70
CA ALA A 228 13.02 -19.75 10.25
C ALA A 228 13.48 -19.12 8.93
N PHE A 229 12.53 -18.55 8.17
CA PHE A 229 12.88 -17.83 6.95
C PHE A 229 13.55 -16.49 7.31
N ILE A 230 14.85 -16.38 7.06
CA ILE A 230 15.60 -15.12 7.15
C ILE A 230 16.08 -14.75 5.73
N PRO A 231 15.68 -13.58 5.19
CA PRO A 231 16.16 -13.13 3.89
C PRO A 231 17.68 -13.10 3.80
N LYS A 232 18.25 -13.48 2.65
CA LYS A 232 19.71 -13.61 2.46
C LYS A 232 20.47 -12.30 2.73
N ASP A 233 19.92 -11.17 2.30
CA ASP A 233 20.47 -9.83 2.54
C ASP A 233 20.52 -9.49 4.03
N VAL A 234 19.48 -9.86 4.76
CA VAL A 234 19.38 -9.71 6.22
C VAL A 234 20.39 -10.59 6.93
N ALA A 235 20.44 -11.88 6.58
CA ALA A 235 21.40 -12.79 7.15
C ALA A 235 22.85 -12.30 6.94
N LYS A 236 23.15 -11.76 5.76
CA LYS A 236 24.46 -11.16 5.46
C LYS A 236 24.77 -9.99 6.39
N ALA A 237 23.82 -9.05 6.56
CA ALA A 237 24.02 -7.89 7.43
C ALA A 237 24.28 -8.29 8.90
N TYR A 238 23.59 -9.29 9.42
CA TYR A 238 23.85 -9.78 10.79
C TYR A 238 25.18 -10.51 10.92
N ARG A 239 25.65 -11.25 9.90
CA ARG A 239 27.00 -11.85 9.89
C ARG A 239 28.09 -10.78 9.93
N GLU A 240 27.94 -9.71 9.16
CA GLU A 240 28.85 -8.56 9.17
C GLU A 240 28.87 -7.92 10.56
N LEU A 241 27.70 -7.68 11.17
CA LEU A 241 27.58 -7.15 12.53
C LEU A 241 28.23 -8.05 13.58
N ALA A 242 28.08 -9.38 13.45
CA ALA A 242 28.72 -10.35 14.33
C ALA A 242 30.25 -10.29 14.25
N THR A 243 30.79 -10.12 13.05
CA THR A 243 32.22 -10.00 12.79
C THR A 243 32.79 -8.72 13.41
N ASP A 244 32.10 -7.60 13.26
CA ASP A 244 32.52 -6.31 13.82
C ASP A 244 32.49 -6.29 15.36
N LYS A 245 31.49 -6.96 15.97
CA LYS A 245 31.44 -7.13 17.43
C LYS A 245 32.60 -7.96 17.96
N LYS A 246 33.05 -8.99 17.22
CA LYS A 246 34.24 -9.78 17.60
C LYS A 246 35.53 -8.97 17.52
N LYS A 247 35.68 -8.10 16.52
CA LYS A 247 36.87 -7.19 16.38
C LYS A 247 36.96 -6.17 17.50
N LYS A 248 35.80 -5.65 17.97
CA LYS A 248 35.79 -4.64 19.07
C LYS A 248 36.02 -5.24 20.46
N LYS A 249 35.95 -6.54 20.64
CA LYS A 249 36.19 -7.26 21.91
C LYS A 249 37.63 -7.76 22.04
N ARG A 250 38.45 -7.66 21.02
CA ARG A 250 39.90 -7.91 21.00
C ARG A 250 40.64 -6.60 21.11
#